data_a35a1c4fdc5a57e8462e133d3afdac10
#
_entry.id   a35a1c4fdc5a57e8462e133d3afdac10
#
_cell.length_a   1.000
_cell.length_b   1.000
_cell.length_c   1.000
_cell.angle_alpha   90.00
_cell.angle_beta   90.00
_cell.angle_gamma   90.00
#
_symmetry.space_group_name_H-M   'P 1'
#
loop_
_entity.id
_entity.type
_entity.pdbx_description
1 polymer ?
#
loop_
_entity_poly.entity_id
_entity_poly.type
_entity_poly.pdbx_seq_one_letter_code
_entity_poly.pdbx_strand_id
1 'polypeptide(L)'
;MPVTLDDFLDQSLQEDFKNLNNIHRSMVNVVRRIKTANDEGTLETLQQSLTRYEELLDRQKENLQGFKEKLPSFNLQSYLLEDFHRVFLEALAGEGLAVEAEYPVYEVLPFKVRVLPEKEMITIDDHIWRNLRPGVLARHLKKDIERLNAASFDTQRFLQSLAAAYDTETARQVAKTKIDLSEQEVLLKDVYNTLTPMPHQKRDYPVQRFAFDLHRVLQSDRIAPDGRRLWLGNVRNQKQALTVLDAQGLPQRYGVIKFYREG
;
A
#
# COMPACT_ATOMS: atom_id res chain seq x y z
N MET A 1 -17.98 -3.91 20.44
CA MET A 1 -16.82 -3.91 19.56
C MET A 1 -16.41 -2.45 19.36
N PRO A 2 -15.14 -2.10 19.30
CA PRO A 2 -14.75 -0.74 18.95
C PRO A 2 -15.29 -0.40 17.55
N VAL A 3 -15.79 0.82 17.40
CA VAL A 3 -16.34 1.31 16.14
C VAL A 3 -15.19 1.51 15.17
N THR A 4 -15.18 0.82 14.04
CA THR A 4 -14.15 1.01 13.01
C THR A 4 -14.37 2.34 12.27
N LEU A 5 -13.36 2.82 11.55
CA LEU A 5 -13.48 4.00 10.71
C LEU A 5 -14.58 3.81 9.64
N ASP A 6 -14.67 2.61 9.07
CA ASP A 6 -15.71 2.28 8.08
C ASP A 6 -17.11 2.31 8.70
N ASP A 7 -17.27 1.72 9.90
CA ASP A 7 -18.57 1.77 10.62
C ASP A 7 -18.96 3.21 10.93
N PHE A 8 -18.01 4.01 11.42
CA PHE A 8 -18.29 5.42 11.73
C PHE A 8 -18.72 6.20 10.48
N LEU A 9 -18.00 6.09 9.39
CA LEU A 9 -18.30 6.82 8.16
C LEU A 9 -19.58 6.33 7.49
N ASP A 10 -19.80 5.01 7.47
CA ASP A 10 -20.88 4.40 6.70
C ASP A 10 -22.19 4.24 7.52
N GLN A 11 -22.13 4.27 8.87
CA GLN A 11 -23.31 4.17 9.71
C GLN A 11 -23.66 5.51 10.37
N SER A 12 -22.67 6.18 10.97
CA SER A 12 -22.92 7.40 11.73
C SER A 12 -23.08 8.65 10.87
N LEU A 13 -22.38 8.73 9.73
CA LEU A 13 -22.38 9.93 8.87
C LEU A 13 -23.13 9.77 7.55
N GLN A 14 -23.50 8.55 7.15
CA GLN A 14 -24.12 8.31 5.84
C GLN A 14 -25.44 9.03 5.66
N GLU A 15 -26.26 9.08 6.72
CA GLU A 15 -27.57 9.75 6.67
C GLU A 15 -27.40 11.26 6.51
N ASP A 16 -26.44 11.87 7.22
CA ASP A 16 -26.14 13.30 7.10
C ASP A 16 -25.65 13.64 5.68
N PHE A 17 -24.80 12.81 5.07
CA PHE A 17 -24.38 12.96 3.67
C PHE A 17 -25.56 12.86 2.71
N LYS A 18 -26.45 11.89 2.92
CA LYS A 18 -27.64 11.72 2.09
C LYS A 18 -28.56 12.92 2.20
N ASN A 19 -28.79 13.43 3.42
CA ASN A 19 -29.58 14.62 3.67
C ASN A 19 -28.99 15.86 3.03
N LEU A 20 -27.66 16.06 3.18
CA LEU A 20 -26.95 17.16 2.54
C LEU A 20 -27.12 17.15 1.01
N ASN A 21 -26.96 16.00 0.38
CA ASN A 21 -27.15 15.83 -1.07
C ASN A 21 -28.60 16.10 -1.50
N ASN A 22 -29.59 15.65 -0.71
CA ASN A 22 -31.00 15.88 -1.01
C ASN A 22 -31.37 17.37 -0.90
N ILE A 23 -30.90 18.05 0.16
CA ILE A 23 -31.08 19.49 0.32
C ILE A 23 -30.44 20.24 -0.85
N HIS A 24 -29.19 19.90 -1.22
CA HIS A 24 -28.49 20.51 -2.34
C HIS A 24 -29.28 20.37 -3.66
N ARG A 25 -29.77 19.16 -3.98
CA ARG A 25 -30.60 18.92 -5.18
C ARG A 25 -31.87 19.79 -5.16
N SER A 26 -32.52 19.89 -4.00
CA SER A 26 -33.70 20.72 -3.83
C SER A 26 -33.41 22.20 -4.05
N MET A 27 -32.30 22.70 -3.52
CA MET A 27 -31.86 24.10 -3.74
C MET A 27 -31.61 24.38 -5.23
N VAL A 28 -30.92 23.49 -5.95
CA VAL A 28 -30.70 23.64 -7.40
C VAL A 28 -32.03 23.74 -8.15
N ASN A 29 -33.01 22.92 -7.79
CA ASN A 29 -34.34 22.99 -8.43
C ASN A 29 -35.09 24.29 -8.12
N VAL A 30 -35.02 24.79 -6.88
CA VAL A 30 -35.61 26.07 -6.53
C VAL A 30 -34.93 27.24 -7.25
N VAL A 31 -33.60 27.23 -7.39
CA VAL A 31 -32.89 28.26 -8.17
C VAL A 31 -33.34 28.29 -9.65
N ARG A 32 -33.61 27.13 -10.24
CA ARG A 32 -34.17 27.06 -11.60
C ARG A 32 -35.55 27.71 -11.68
N ARG A 33 -36.41 27.42 -10.68
CA ARG A 33 -37.76 28.04 -10.58
C ARG A 33 -37.69 29.55 -10.40
N ILE A 34 -36.78 30.04 -9.55
CA ILE A 34 -36.52 31.47 -9.37
C ILE A 34 -36.15 32.11 -10.73
N LYS A 35 -35.26 31.48 -11.46
CA LYS A 35 -34.87 31.99 -12.78
C LYS A 35 -36.06 32.02 -13.74
N THR A 36 -36.81 30.94 -13.88
CA THR A 36 -37.98 30.88 -14.75
C THR A 36 -39.03 31.96 -14.36
N ALA A 37 -39.32 32.08 -13.07
CA ALA A 37 -40.28 33.09 -12.57
C ALA A 37 -39.82 34.51 -12.84
N ASN A 38 -38.50 34.79 -12.77
CA ASN A 38 -37.94 36.06 -13.11
C ASN A 38 -38.06 36.33 -14.62
N ASP A 39 -37.73 35.35 -15.46
CA ASP A 39 -37.79 35.51 -16.93
C ASP A 39 -39.24 35.70 -17.43
N GLU A 40 -40.22 35.10 -16.76
CA GLU A 40 -41.65 35.21 -17.06
C GLU A 40 -42.36 36.39 -16.36
N GLY A 41 -41.67 37.08 -15.42
CA GLY A 41 -42.24 38.16 -14.66
C GLY A 41 -43.32 37.77 -13.64
N THR A 42 -43.32 36.49 -13.20
CA THR A 42 -44.33 35.94 -12.25
C THR A 42 -43.90 36.20 -10.82
N LEU A 43 -44.19 37.42 -10.31
CA LEU A 43 -43.73 37.90 -9.00
C LEU A 43 -44.17 37.04 -7.81
N GLU A 44 -45.38 36.50 -7.83
CA GLU A 44 -45.89 35.62 -6.76
C GLU A 44 -45.07 34.31 -6.69
N THR A 45 -44.81 33.66 -7.84
CA THR A 45 -43.97 32.47 -7.96
C THR A 45 -42.54 32.75 -7.54
N LEU A 46 -42.02 33.92 -7.88
CA LEU A 46 -40.70 34.38 -7.49
C LEU A 46 -40.60 34.49 -5.96
N GLN A 47 -41.55 35.20 -5.34
CA GLN A 47 -41.58 35.35 -3.88
C GLN A 47 -41.69 33.99 -3.13
N GLN A 48 -42.59 33.11 -3.58
CA GLN A 48 -42.74 31.77 -2.99
C GLN A 48 -41.45 30.95 -3.14
N SER A 49 -40.75 31.06 -4.29
CA SER A 49 -39.51 30.35 -4.52
C SER A 49 -38.34 30.86 -3.67
N LEU A 50 -38.30 32.18 -3.43
CA LEU A 50 -37.30 32.79 -2.53
C LEU A 50 -37.51 32.32 -1.08
N THR A 51 -38.78 32.37 -0.58
CA THR A 51 -39.07 31.82 0.75
C THR A 51 -38.68 30.34 0.89
N ARG A 52 -38.99 29.54 -0.15
CA ARG A 52 -38.60 28.13 -0.16
C ARG A 52 -37.09 27.93 -0.15
N TYR A 53 -36.34 28.81 -0.80
CA TYR A 53 -34.88 28.77 -0.79
C TYR A 53 -34.32 29.10 0.60
N GLU A 54 -34.87 30.06 1.30
CA GLU A 54 -34.51 30.42 2.68
C GLU A 54 -34.71 29.22 3.63
N GLU A 55 -35.87 28.54 3.55
CA GLU A 55 -36.14 27.34 4.34
C GLU A 55 -35.09 26.23 4.09
N LEU A 56 -34.65 26.05 2.85
CA LEU A 56 -33.65 25.05 2.50
C LEU A 56 -32.26 25.44 3.02
N LEU A 57 -31.93 26.73 3.04
CA LEU A 57 -30.68 27.23 3.64
C LEU A 57 -30.63 26.95 5.14
N ASP A 58 -31.71 27.18 5.85
CA ASP A 58 -31.74 26.92 7.29
C ASP A 58 -31.67 25.41 7.59
N ARG A 59 -32.35 24.56 6.85
CA ARG A 59 -32.22 23.10 6.93
C ARG A 59 -30.77 22.65 6.61
N GLN A 60 -30.12 23.28 5.66
CA GLN A 60 -28.71 22.97 5.33
C GLN A 60 -27.77 23.33 6.48
N LYS A 61 -28.01 24.50 7.13
CA LYS A 61 -27.20 24.92 8.30
C LYS A 61 -27.37 23.94 9.47
N GLU A 62 -28.61 23.55 9.78
CA GLU A 62 -28.89 22.56 10.83
C GLU A 62 -28.21 21.21 10.55
N ASN A 63 -28.32 20.71 9.32
CA ASN A 63 -27.67 19.45 8.93
C ASN A 63 -26.14 19.53 9.04
N LEU A 64 -25.54 20.63 8.58
CA LEU A 64 -24.10 20.87 8.70
C LEU A 64 -23.64 20.97 10.16
N GLN A 65 -24.46 21.57 11.04
CA GLN A 65 -24.15 21.66 12.45
C GLN A 65 -24.15 20.27 13.09
N GLY A 66 -25.19 19.47 12.87
CA GLY A 66 -25.29 18.09 13.35
C GLY A 66 -24.14 17.21 12.84
N PHE A 67 -23.73 17.41 11.57
CA PHE A 67 -22.59 16.71 10.98
C PHE A 67 -21.27 17.07 11.70
N LYS A 68 -21.03 18.37 11.97
CA LYS A 68 -19.85 18.86 12.69
C LYS A 68 -19.79 18.36 14.12
N GLU A 69 -20.92 18.21 14.79
CA GLU A 69 -21.00 17.72 16.18
C GLU A 69 -20.67 16.22 16.30
N LYS A 70 -20.92 15.44 15.25
CA LYS A 70 -20.60 14.01 15.20
C LYS A 70 -19.12 13.74 14.94
N LEU A 71 -18.43 14.57 14.14
CA LEU A 71 -17.04 14.33 13.75
C LEU A 71 -16.08 14.13 14.93
N PRO A 72 -16.13 14.93 16.02
CA PRO A 72 -15.24 14.76 17.17
C PRO A 72 -15.51 13.49 17.99
N SER A 73 -16.65 12.81 17.76
CA SER A 73 -16.97 11.57 18.49
C SER A 73 -16.10 10.38 18.05
N PHE A 74 -15.40 10.48 16.90
CA PHE A 74 -14.46 9.48 16.44
C PHE A 74 -13.02 9.99 16.62
N ASN A 75 -12.26 9.31 17.47
CA ASN A 75 -10.84 9.62 17.66
C ASN A 75 -9.99 8.84 16.66
N LEU A 76 -9.65 9.47 15.55
CA LEU A 76 -8.88 8.85 14.47
C LEU A 76 -7.48 8.41 14.94
N GLN A 77 -6.81 9.20 15.79
CA GLN A 77 -5.48 8.86 16.31
C GLN A 77 -5.54 7.59 17.17
N SER A 78 -6.51 7.49 18.08
CA SER A 78 -6.72 6.30 18.91
C SER A 78 -7.03 5.08 18.05
N TYR A 79 -7.91 5.24 17.05
CA TYR A 79 -8.22 4.16 16.10
C TYR A 79 -6.97 3.67 15.35
N LEU A 80 -6.13 4.59 14.86
CA LEU A 80 -4.90 4.22 14.16
C LEU A 80 -3.91 3.51 15.08
N LEU A 81 -3.84 3.85 16.38
CA LEU A 81 -2.96 3.23 17.36
C LEU A 81 -3.42 1.84 17.80
N GLU A 82 -4.72 1.66 18.02
CA GLU A 82 -5.25 0.50 18.75
C GLU A 82 -5.93 -0.52 17.84
N ASP A 83 -6.75 -0.05 16.89
CA ASP A 83 -7.64 -0.91 16.11
C ASP A 83 -7.20 -1.13 14.66
N PHE A 84 -6.54 -0.15 14.05
CA PHE A 84 -6.18 -0.21 12.62
C PHE A 84 -5.38 -1.47 12.28
N HIS A 85 -4.44 -1.86 13.15
CA HIS A 85 -3.62 -3.04 12.93
C HIS A 85 -4.47 -4.29 12.66
N ARG A 86 -5.41 -4.57 13.55
CA ARG A 86 -6.29 -5.74 13.45
C ARG A 86 -7.15 -5.68 12.18
N VAL A 87 -7.82 -4.55 11.95
CA VAL A 87 -8.74 -4.37 10.81
C VAL A 87 -7.99 -4.45 9.49
N PHE A 88 -6.77 -3.92 9.43
CA PHE A 88 -5.96 -3.97 8.21
C PHE A 88 -5.46 -5.37 7.91
N LEU A 89 -5.02 -6.15 8.92
CA LEU A 89 -4.66 -7.55 8.73
C LEU A 89 -5.84 -8.39 8.22
N GLU A 90 -7.03 -8.19 8.78
CA GLU A 90 -8.26 -8.85 8.32
C GLU A 90 -8.58 -8.48 6.85
N ALA A 91 -8.41 -7.20 6.49
CA ALA A 91 -8.62 -6.73 5.12
C ALA A 91 -7.60 -7.31 4.13
N LEU A 92 -6.32 -7.40 4.51
CA LEU A 92 -5.28 -8.02 3.68
C LEU A 92 -5.54 -9.52 3.49
N ALA A 93 -5.91 -10.23 4.55
CA ALA A 93 -6.27 -11.65 4.50
C ALA A 93 -7.51 -11.88 3.60
N GLY A 94 -8.52 -11.01 3.68
CA GLY A 94 -9.71 -11.05 2.82
C GLY A 94 -9.39 -10.87 1.33
N GLU A 95 -8.32 -10.14 1.01
CA GLU A 95 -7.83 -9.97 -0.35
C GLU A 95 -6.81 -11.05 -0.78
N GLY A 96 -6.46 -11.98 0.12
CA GLY A 96 -5.47 -13.04 -0.13
C GLY A 96 -4.03 -12.55 -0.20
N LEU A 97 -3.73 -11.42 0.46
CA LEU A 97 -2.39 -10.83 0.49
C LEU A 97 -1.59 -11.33 1.69
N ALA A 98 -0.41 -11.86 1.43
CA ALA A 98 0.55 -12.17 2.48
C ALA A 98 1.20 -10.90 3.02
N VAL A 99 1.39 -10.83 4.34
CA VAL A 99 1.98 -9.68 5.02
C VAL A 99 2.92 -10.13 6.12
N GLU A 100 4.08 -9.48 6.23
CA GLU A 100 4.87 -9.46 7.45
C GLU A 100 4.60 -8.13 8.16
N ALA A 101 4.05 -8.20 9.37
CA ALA A 101 3.58 -7.02 10.08
C ALA A 101 4.27 -6.89 11.44
N GLU A 102 4.95 -5.76 11.63
CA GLU A 102 5.44 -5.28 12.92
C GLU A 102 4.99 -3.83 13.05
N TYR A 103 3.85 -3.64 13.75
CA TYR A 103 3.25 -2.32 13.90
C TYR A 103 4.29 -1.25 14.31
N PRO A 104 4.36 -0.10 13.67
CA PRO A 104 3.43 0.47 12.69
C PRO A 104 3.79 0.20 11.21
N VAL A 105 4.62 -0.81 10.92
CA VAL A 105 5.11 -1.14 9.58
C VAL A 105 4.53 -2.47 9.11
N TYR A 106 4.15 -2.52 7.82
CA TYR A 106 3.62 -3.72 7.16
C TYR A 106 4.35 -3.90 5.83
N GLU A 107 4.97 -5.07 5.65
CA GLU A 107 5.58 -5.46 4.38
C GLU A 107 4.60 -6.35 3.61
N VAL A 108 3.90 -5.74 2.65
CA VAL A 108 3.00 -6.40 1.70
C VAL A 108 3.69 -6.37 0.34
N LEU A 109 4.59 -7.32 0.12
CA LEU A 109 5.53 -7.28 -1.01
C LEU A 109 4.85 -7.04 -2.38
N PRO A 110 5.36 -6.10 -3.19
CA PRO A 110 6.61 -5.35 -3.02
C PRO A 110 6.49 -4.00 -2.28
N PHE A 111 5.40 -3.78 -1.57
CA PHE A 111 5.08 -2.51 -0.93
C PHE A 111 5.41 -2.52 0.57
N LYS A 112 5.85 -1.37 1.06
CA LYS A 112 6.00 -1.10 2.48
C LYS A 112 4.97 -0.06 2.91
N VAL A 113 4.04 -0.49 3.75
CA VAL A 113 3.02 0.38 4.33
C VAL A 113 3.45 0.79 5.73
N ARG A 114 3.33 2.07 6.06
CA ARG A 114 3.59 2.59 7.41
C ARG A 114 2.44 3.46 7.87
N VAL A 115 1.96 3.19 9.07
CA VAL A 115 0.97 4.02 9.77
C VAL A 115 1.69 5.06 10.61
N LEU A 116 1.24 6.30 10.57
CA LEU A 116 1.77 7.44 11.31
C LEU A 116 0.62 8.07 12.12
N PRO A 117 0.26 7.51 13.29
CA PRO A 117 -0.91 7.94 14.06
C PRO A 117 -0.86 9.41 14.48
N GLU A 118 0.32 9.88 14.88
CA GLU A 118 0.52 11.28 15.29
C GLU A 118 0.26 12.29 14.17
N LYS A 119 0.34 11.84 12.90
CA LYS A 119 0.09 12.63 11.71
C LYS A 119 -1.23 12.28 11.05
N GLU A 120 -1.97 11.35 11.64
CA GLU A 120 -3.24 10.82 11.10
C GLU A 120 -3.13 10.41 9.62
N MET A 121 -2.05 9.71 9.28
CA MET A 121 -1.77 9.34 7.89
C MET A 121 -1.11 7.97 7.74
N ILE A 122 -1.17 7.48 6.52
CA ILE A 122 -0.51 6.24 6.08
C ILE A 122 0.44 6.59 4.93
N THR A 123 1.55 5.87 4.82
CA THR A 123 2.44 5.95 3.65
C THR A 123 2.59 4.57 3.02
N ILE A 124 2.74 4.55 1.69
CA ILE A 124 3.13 3.38 0.89
C ILE A 124 4.44 3.75 0.19
N ASP A 125 5.52 3.04 0.48
CA ASP A 125 6.87 3.32 -0.04
C ASP A 125 7.27 4.79 0.12
N ASP A 126 7.02 5.34 1.32
CA ASP A 126 7.22 6.74 1.72
C ASP A 126 6.34 7.79 0.99
N HIS A 127 5.44 7.38 0.10
CA HIS A 127 4.42 8.26 -0.48
C HIS A 127 3.16 8.31 0.37
N ILE A 128 2.62 9.53 0.56
CA ILE A 128 1.41 9.73 1.37
C ILE A 128 0.22 9.05 0.70
N TRP A 129 -0.43 8.15 1.45
CA TRP A 129 -1.72 7.56 1.12
C TRP A 129 -2.81 8.25 1.93
N ARG A 130 -3.74 8.91 1.24
CA ARG A 130 -4.76 9.75 1.90
C ARG A 130 -6.01 9.00 2.35
N ASN A 131 -6.27 7.82 1.82
CA ASN A 131 -7.44 7.04 2.19
C ASN A 131 -7.11 6.13 3.37
N LEU A 132 -7.73 6.39 4.52
CA LEU A 132 -7.44 5.67 5.76
C LEU A 132 -8.32 4.42 5.96
N ARG A 133 -9.17 4.07 5.00
CA ARG A 133 -10.00 2.86 5.05
C ARG A 133 -9.18 1.61 4.75
N PRO A 134 -9.04 0.66 5.68
CA PRO A 134 -8.19 -0.52 5.51
C PRO A 134 -8.56 -1.38 4.31
N GLY A 135 -9.86 -1.61 4.07
CA GLY A 135 -10.32 -2.40 2.94
C GLY A 135 -10.05 -1.74 1.57
N VAL A 136 -10.04 -0.40 1.50
CA VAL A 136 -9.67 0.32 0.27
C VAL A 136 -8.17 0.22 0.03
N LEU A 137 -7.37 0.34 1.09
CA LEU A 137 -5.92 0.19 1.02
C LEU A 137 -5.52 -1.23 0.57
N ALA A 138 -6.12 -2.27 1.15
CA ALA A 138 -5.85 -3.66 0.79
C ALA A 138 -6.16 -3.94 -0.69
N ARG A 139 -7.33 -3.50 -1.18
CA ARG A 139 -7.69 -3.64 -2.61
C ARG A 139 -6.76 -2.86 -3.55
N HIS A 140 -6.29 -1.69 -3.13
CA HIS A 140 -5.31 -0.93 -3.92
C HIS A 140 -4.00 -1.69 -4.05
N LEU A 141 -3.46 -2.20 -2.92
CA LEU A 141 -2.24 -3.00 -2.92
C LEU A 141 -2.37 -4.24 -3.80
N LYS A 142 -3.50 -4.97 -3.68
CA LYS A 142 -3.78 -6.13 -4.54
C LYS A 142 -3.74 -5.78 -6.03
N LYS A 143 -4.48 -4.74 -6.43
CA LYS A 143 -4.52 -4.29 -7.83
C LYS A 143 -3.13 -3.93 -8.36
N ASP A 144 -2.32 -3.28 -7.54
CA ASP A 144 -0.97 -2.90 -7.94
C ASP A 144 -0.03 -4.11 -8.02
N ILE A 145 -0.16 -5.10 -7.11
CA ILE A 145 0.56 -6.38 -7.18
C ILE A 145 0.16 -7.16 -8.44
N GLU A 146 -1.13 -7.25 -8.74
CA GLU A 146 -1.64 -7.90 -9.96
C GLU A 146 -1.08 -7.23 -11.24
N ARG A 147 -1.06 -5.89 -11.26
CA ARG A 147 -0.46 -5.13 -12.36
C ARG A 147 1.04 -5.41 -12.52
N LEU A 148 1.77 -5.51 -11.41
CA LEU A 148 3.19 -5.84 -11.42
C LEU A 148 3.44 -7.28 -11.87
N ASN A 149 2.59 -8.22 -11.48
CA ASN A 149 2.66 -9.62 -11.93
C ASN A 149 2.35 -9.76 -13.44
N ALA A 150 1.40 -8.98 -13.94
CA ALA A 150 1.06 -8.95 -15.36
C ALA A 150 2.13 -8.26 -16.23
N ALA A 151 3.00 -7.43 -15.64
CA ALA A 151 4.09 -6.80 -16.36
C ALA A 151 5.15 -7.83 -16.77
N SER A 152 5.71 -7.66 -17.98
CA SER A 152 6.77 -8.53 -18.47
C SER A 152 7.98 -8.50 -17.53
N PHE A 153 8.49 -9.67 -17.18
CA PHE A 153 9.67 -9.85 -16.34
C PHE A 153 10.61 -10.84 -17.03
N ASP A 154 11.79 -10.37 -17.35
CA ASP A 154 12.84 -11.21 -17.93
C ASP A 154 13.62 -11.91 -16.81
N THR A 155 13.14 -13.09 -16.44
CA THR A 155 13.74 -13.93 -15.39
C THR A 155 15.21 -14.26 -15.70
N GLN A 156 15.54 -14.55 -16.96
CA GLN A 156 16.91 -14.94 -17.35
C GLN A 156 17.88 -13.77 -17.23
N ARG A 157 17.47 -12.59 -17.68
CA ARG A 157 18.26 -11.36 -17.53
C ARG A 157 18.44 -10.98 -16.06
N PHE A 158 17.42 -11.14 -15.25
CA PHE A 158 17.51 -10.88 -13.82
C PHE A 158 18.48 -11.87 -13.13
N LEU A 159 18.36 -13.17 -13.42
CA LEU A 159 19.26 -14.20 -12.90
C LEU A 159 20.70 -13.96 -13.34
N GLN A 160 20.94 -13.54 -14.57
CA GLN A 160 22.27 -13.16 -15.05
C GLN A 160 22.87 -12.00 -14.25
N SER A 161 22.08 -10.96 -14.02
CA SER A 161 22.50 -9.80 -13.22
C SER A 161 22.80 -10.19 -11.78
N LEU A 162 21.94 -11.04 -11.21
CA LEU A 162 22.07 -11.54 -9.84
C LEU A 162 23.32 -12.41 -9.68
N ALA A 163 23.62 -13.29 -10.64
CA ALA A 163 24.81 -14.11 -10.66
C ALA A 163 26.10 -13.26 -10.77
N ALA A 164 26.09 -12.25 -11.64
CA ALA A 164 27.22 -11.33 -11.78
C ALA A 164 27.49 -10.53 -10.49
N ALA A 165 26.44 -10.07 -9.81
CA ALA A 165 26.58 -9.38 -8.52
C ALA A 165 27.09 -10.33 -7.42
N TYR A 166 26.60 -11.57 -7.40
CA TYR A 166 27.10 -12.62 -6.51
C TYR A 166 28.58 -12.90 -6.74
N ASP A 167 29.02 -13.06 -7.99
CA ASP A 167 30.43 -13.30 -8.33
C ASP A 167 31.33 -12.13 -7.89
N THR A 168 30.82 -10.89 -8.02
CA THR A 168 31.52 -9.69 -7.55
C THR A 168 31.71 -9.72 -6.03
N GLU A 169 30.69 -10.08 -5.28
CA GLU A 169 30.78 -10.16 -3.80
C GLU A 169 31.63 -11.33 -3.35
N THR A 170 31.56 -12.49 -4.02
CA THR A 170 32.45 -13.63 -3.76
C THR A 170 33.89 -13.24 -3.97
N ALA A 171 34.22 -12.58 -5.09
CA ALA A 171 35.58 -12.09 -5.36
C ALA A 171 36.06 -11.08 -4.28
N ARG A 172 35.21 -10.20 -3.79
CA ARG A 172 35.53 -9.29 -2.69
C ARG A 172 35.82 -10.03 -1.38
N GLN A 173 35.11 -11.11 -1.10
CA GLN A 173 35.32 -11.92 0.12
C GLN A 173 36.63 -12.71 0.01
N VAL A 174 36.93 -13.34 -1.15
CA VAL A 174 38.20 -14.02 -1.44
C VAL A 174 39.36 -13.05 -1.26
N ALA A 175 39.26 -11.84 -1.81
CA ALA A 175 40.32 -10.83 -1.67
C ALA A 175 40.59 -10.44 -0.20
N LYS A 176 39.57 -10.48 0.67
CA LYS A 176 39.70 -10.18 2.11
C LYS A 176 40.26 -11.36 2.91
N THR A 177 39.79 -12.57 2.65
CA THR A 177 40.11 -13.78 3.44
C THR A 177 41.27 -14.59 2.92
N LYS A 178 41.67 -14.41 1.65
CA LYS A 178 42.66 -15.20 0.92
C LYS A 178 42.36 -16.71 0.86
N ILE A 179 41.10 -17.09 1.06
CA ILE A 179 40.62 -18.48 0.97
C ILE A 179 39.83 -18.59 -0.34
N ASP A 180 40.10 -19.62 -1.12
CA ASP A 180 39.24 -19.91 -2.30
C ASP A 180 37.88 -20.38 -1.83
N LEU A 181 36.86 -19.63 -2.21
CA LEU A 181 35.50 -19.76 -1.69
C LEU A 181 34.53 -19.95 -2.87
N SER A 182 34.91 -20.80 -3.84
CA SER A 182 33.98 -21.18 -4.91
C SER A 182 32.67 -21.75 -4.29
N GLU A 183 31.53 -21.27 -4.77
CA GLU A 183 30.20 -21.63 -4.28
C GLU A 183 29.89 -21.25 -2.81
N GLN A 184 30.42 -20.14 -2.30
CA GLN A 184 30.19 -19.67 -0.95
C GLN A 184 28.83 -18.98 -0.81
N GLU A 185 28.27 -19.02 0.40
CA GLU A 185 27.16 -18.21 0.80
C GLU A 185 27.55 -16.74 0.96
N VAL A 186 26.87 -15.85 0.27
CA VAL A 186 27.06 -14.39 0.32
C VAL A 186 25.81 -13.75 0.89
N LEU A 187 25.94 -12.67 1.65
CA LEU A 187 24.78 -11.94 2.18
C LEU A 187 23.93 -11.38 1.03
N LEU A 188 22.66 -11.70 1.06
CA LEU A 188 21.69 -11.22 0.05
C LEU A 188 21.63 -9.69 -0.03
N LYS A 189 21.80 -9.00 1.12
CA LYS A 189 21.89 -7.54 1.18
C LYS A 189 23.12 -6.98 0.47
N ASP A 190 24.26 -7.69 0.49
CA ASP A 190 25.46 -7.24 -0.18
C ASP A 190 25.31 -7.36 -1.70
N VAL A 191 24.69 -8.46 -2.17
CA VAL A 191 24.34 -8.62 -3.58
C VAL A 191 23.37 -7.53 -4.04
N TYR A 192 22.34 -7.21 -3.25
CA TYR A 192 21.45 -6.08 -3.55
C TYR A 192 22.21 -4.74 -3.62
N ASN A 193 23.13 -4.49 -2.69
CA ASN A 193 23.95 -3.27 -2.70
C ASN A 193 24.85 -3.19 -3.94
N THR A 194 25.36 -4.32 -4.42
CA THR A 194 26.14 -4.38 -5.66
C THR A 194 25.29 -4.15 -6.90
N LEU A 195 24.03 -4.58 -6.91
CA LEU A 195 23.08 -4.26 -7.97
C LEU A 195 22.62 -2.79 -7.95
N THR A 196 22.67 -2.14 -6.78
CA THR A 196 22.19 -0.77 -6.55
C THR A 196 23.26 0.10 -5.87
N PRO A 197 24.43 0.32 -6.52
CA PRO A 197 25.56 1.01 -5.88
C PRO A 197 25.30 2.50 -5.62
N MET A 198 24.37 3.12 -6.33
CA MET A 198 24.08 4.54 -6.19
C MET A 198 22.79 4.79 -5.39
N PRO A 199 22.71 5.88 -4.58
CA PRO A 199 21.51 6.17 -3.78
C PRO A 199 20.22 6.31 -4.61
N HIS A 200 20.29 6.90 -5.80
CA HIS A 200 19.13 7.03 -6.68
C HIS A 200 18.60 5.68 -7.16
N GLN A 201 19.50 4.71 -7.43
CA GLN A 201 19.13 3.36 -7.84
C GLN A 201 18.35 2.63 -6.73
N LYS A 202 18.74 2.81 -5.46
CA LYS A 202 18.00 2.26 -4.31
C LYS A 202 16.60 2.87 -4.15
N ARG A 203 16.44 4.14 -4.53
CA ARG A 203 15.13 4.79 -4.55
C ARG A 203 14.26 4.26 -5.69
N ASP A 204 14.84 4.09 -6.87
CA ASP A 204 14.12 3.65 -8.07
C ASP A 204 13.86 2.12 -8.07
N TYR A 205 14.71 1.39 -7.37
CA TYR A 205 14.62 -0.06 -7.17
C TYR A 205 14.81 -0.41 -5.67
N PRO A 206 13.80 -0.17 -4.82
CA PRO A 206 13.89 -0.44 -3.40
C PRO A 206 14.01 -1.93 -3.10
N VAL A 207 14.47 -2.25 -1.89
CA VAL A 207 14.73 -3.65 -1.48
C VAL A 207 13.47 -4.53 -1.52
N GLN A 208 12.29 -3.96 -1.30
CA GLN A 208 11.01 -4.66 -1.42
C GLN A 208 10.72 -5.07 -2.87
N ARG A 209 11.10 -4.23 -3.84
CA ARG A 209 10.99 -4.57 -5.26
C ARG A 209 11.96 -5.68 -5.64
N PHE A 210 13.19 -5.62 -5.14
CA PHE A 210 14.16 -6.70 -5.30
C PHE A 210 13.65 -8.03 -4.69
N ALA A 211 13.08 -7.99 -3.49
CA ALA A 211 12.47 -9.16 -2.86
C ALA A 211 11.31 -9.74 -3.68
N PHE A 212 10.49 -8.88 -4.29
CA PHE A 212 9.41 -9.30 -5.17
C PHE A 212 9.94 -9.94 -6.47
N ASP A 213 10.98 -9.38 -7.08
CA ASP A 213 11.60 -9.97 -8.27
C ASP A 213 12.29 -11.30 -7.96
N LEU A 214 12.88 -11.45 -6.76
CA LEU A 214 13.34 -12.75 -6.25
C LEU A 214 12.19 -13.77 -6.13
N HIS A 215 11.04 -13.37 -5.59
CA HIS A 215 9.86 -14.23 -5.55
C HIS A 215 9.48 -14.73 -6.96
N ARG A 216 9.46 -13.85 -7.96
CA ARG A 216 9.19 -14.23 -9.36
C ARG A 216 10.17 -15.25 -9.89
N VAL A 217 11.47 -15.14 -9.52
CA VAL A 217 12.50 -16.14 -9.84
C VAL A 217 12.25 -17.47 -9.13
N LEU A 218 11.82 -17.42 -7.85
CA LEU A 218 11.52 -18.64 -7.09
C LEU A 218 10.36 -19.46 -7.69
N GLN A 219 9.50 -18.83 -8.49
CA GLN A 219 8.46 -19.51 -9.27
C GLN A 219 8.95 -20.11 -10.59
N SER A 220 10.22 -19.91 -10.96
CA SER A 220 10.87 -20.45 -12.17
C SER A 220 11.85 -21.58 -11.84
N ASP A 221 12.55 -22.08 -12.85
CA ASP A 221 13.56 -23.15 -12.69
C ASP A 221 14.80 -22.73 -11.90
N ARG A 222 14.98 -21.43 -11.61
CA ARG A 222 16.08 -20.85 -10.84
C ARG A 222 17.46 -21.10 -11.44
N ILE A 223 17.55 -21.38 -12.74
CA ILE A 223 18.79 -21.66 -13.46
C ILE A 223 19.20 -20.41 -14.22
N ALA A 224 20.39 -19.88 -13.90
CA ALA A 224 21.00 -18.77 -14.62
C ALA A 224 21.48 -19.18 -16.01
N PRO A 225 21.68 -18.22 -16.96
CA PRO A 225 22.15 -18.53 -18.31
C PRO A 225 23.49 -19.28 -18.38
N ASP A 226 24.31 -19.18 -17.33
CA ASP A 226 25.59 -19.91 -17.20
C ASP A 226 25.46 -21.35 -16.65
N GLY A 227 24.21 -21.82 -16.45
CA GLY A 227 23.90 -23.16 -15.98
C GLY A 227 23.98 -23.35 -14.47
N ARG A 228 24.26 -22.29 -13.69
CA ARG A 228 24.25 -22.36 -12.22
C ARG A 228 22.85 -22.20 -11.66
N ARG A 229 22.56 -22.94 -10.60
CA ARG A 229 21.27 -22.87 -9.89
C ARG A 229 21.36 -21.90 -8.71
N LEU A 230 20.33 -21.07 -8.60
CA LEU A 230 20.13 -20.18 -7.45
C LEU A 230 19.62 -20.96 -6.24
N TRP A 231 20.24 -20.74 -5.09
CA TRP A 231 19.79 -21.16 -3.77
C TRP A 231 19.74 -19.96 -2.82
N LEU A 232 18.69 -19.89 -2.00
CA LEU A 232 18.53 -18.90 -0.94
C LEU A 232 18.48 -19.61 0.41
N GLY A 233 19.17 -19.07 1.41
CA GLY A 233 19.25 -19.63 2.75
C GLY A 233 19.02 -18.62 3.85
N ASN A 234 18.83 -19.13 5.06
CA ASN A 234 18.61 -18.32 6.24
C ASN A 234 19.95 -17.80 6.80
N VAL A 235 19.88 -16.74 7.61
CA VAL A 235 21.02 -16.18 8.32
C VAL A 235 20.72 -16.08 9.81
N ARG A 236 21.74 -16.26 10.67
CA ARG A 236 21.56 -16.17 12.13
C ARG A 236 21.05 -14.80 12.57
N ASN A 237 21.57 -13.74 11.99
CA ASN A 237 21.14 -12.38 12.30
C ASN A 237 19.94 -11.98 11.44
N GLN A 238 18.74 -12.11 11.99
CA GLN A 238 17.49 -11.79 11.30
C GLN A 238 17.41 -10.34 10.80
N LYS A 239 18.16 -9.40 11.35
CA LYS A 239 18.24 -8.00 10.85
C LYS A 239 18.91 -7.91 9.47
N GLN A 240 19.64 -8.94 9.07
CA GLN A 240 20.27 -9.03 7.75
C GLN A 240 19.42 -9.79 6.73
N ALA A 241 18.35 -10.47 7.18
CA ALA A 241 17.45 -11.15 6.28
C ALA A 241 16.52 -10.17 5.54
N LEU A 242 16.07 -10.59 4.37
CA LEU A 242 15.00 -9.96 3.60
C LEU A 242 13.78 -10.89 3.61
N THR A 243 12.61 -10.29 3.75
CA THR A 243 11.36 -11.01 3.56
C THR A 243 11.12 -11.17 2.07
N VAL A 244 10.99 -12.41 1.62
CA VAL A 244 10.68 -12.78 0.23
C VAL A 244 9.53 -13.79 0.29
N LEU A 245 8.57 -13.71 -0.61
CA LEU A 245 7.56 -14.76 -0.73
C LEU A 245 8.21 -16.01 -1.36
N ASP A 246 7.95 -17.18 -0.79
CA ASP A 246 8.36 -18.45 -1.38
C ASP A 246 7.52 -18.80 -2.64
N ALA A 247 7.76 -19.97 -3.21
CA ALA A 247 7.04 -20.41 -4.41
C ALA A 247 5.51 -20.58 -4.16
N GLN A 248 5.08 -20.75 -2.91
CA GLN A 248 3.69 -20.87 -2.48
C GLN A 248 3.08 -19.51 -2.10
N GLY A 249 3.86 -18.41 -2.15
CA GLY A 249 3.40 -17.07 -1.78
C GLY A 249 3.43 -16.80 -0.28
N LEU A 250 4.10 -17.65 0.52
CA LEU A 250 4.25 -17.44 1.96
C LEU A 250 5.51 -16.63 2.27
N PRO A 251 5.47 -15.68 3.21
CA PRO A 251 6.63 -14.88 3.57
C PRO A 251 7.69 -15.75 4.26
N GLN A 252 8.90 -15.70 3.71
CA GLN A 252 10.09 -16.36 4.22
C GLN A 252 11.23 -15.36 4.39
N ARG A 253 12.11 -15.60 5.37
CA ARG A 253 13.26 -14.74 5.63
C ARG A 253 14.54 -15.34 5.08
N TYR A 254 15.06 -14.78 3.99
CA TYR A 254 16.32 -15.17 3.38
C TYR A 254 17.41 -14.14 3.68
N GLY A 255 18.58 -14.62 4.10
CA GLY A 255 19.72 -13.76 4.43
C GLY A 255 20.93 -13.98 3.57
N VAL A 256 21.05 -15.16 2.96
CA VAL A 256 22.19 -15.56 2.13
C VAL A 256 21.73 -16.09 0.78
N ILE A 257 22.61 -15.94 -0.21
CA ILE A 257 22.44 -16.41 -1.57
C ILE A 257 23.67 -17.21 -1.99
N LYS A 258 23.46 -18.24 -2.80
CA LYS A 258 24.49 -19.07 -3.40
C LYS A 258 24.11 -19.43 -4.83
N PHE A 259 25.09 -19.44 -5.72
CA PHE A 259 24.97 -20.06 -7.03
C PHE A 259 25.91 -21.28 -7.09
N TYR A 260 25.38 -22.42 -7.52
CA TYR A 260 26.13 -23.68 -7.60
C TYR A 260 25.78 -24.45 -8.88
N ARG A 261 26.65 -25.33 -9.31
CA ARG A 261 26.39 -26.27 -10.41
C ARG A 261 25.86 -27.57 -9.83
N GLU A 262 24.79 -28.08 -10.41
CA GLU A 262 24.38 -29.46 -10.15
C GLU A 262 25.38 -30.37 -10.83
N GLY A 263 26.07 -31.22 -10.05
CA GLY A 263 27.04 -32.19 -10.52
C GLY A 263 26.42 -33.36 -11.27
#